data_98575e553d090c905bd4f71bb79e2e90
#
_entry.id   98575e553d090c905bd4f71bb79e2e90
#
_cell.length_a   1.000
_cell.length_b   1.000
_cell.length_c   1.000
_cell.angle_alpha   90.00
_cell.angle_beta   90.00
_cell.angle_gamma   90.00
#
_symmetry.space_group_name_H-M   'P 1'
#
loop_
_entity.id
_entity.type
_entity.pdbx_description
1 polymer ?
#
loop_
_entity_poly.entity_id
_entity_poly.type
_entity_poly.pdbx_seq_one_letter_code
_entity_poly.pdbx_strand_id
1 'polypeptide(L)'
;MLLYIIVFIVITYANYIATEYNYRQDLILAFSFLILSIFVGFSDMVGGYDRYIYGELFDGVADITNFHGNYNDALIFNVYPKEMGYVGCNILISKITSNRYIFILLITFVIYLLHYFSLKKYCINYPYALLLFMGLMFFFTFTYLRQMIGVGIGWLALQYIYKRKLYKFLICVLLATSFHNSAIILLPLYFIPVKKFKVKNIVFFMAICLFIGLSGGPSAIFQIYGDVVDMHARTDNYMERDIGFKFEYIMEALIFLYLILKNYALIPNTKKDIVLLNTALGFCAILLLFVLSLNGGRLGWFYLMGLIATLSTICNGVRKNKFAKNLVMVISVILFVRIVFQWSFMLSPYKTFFTNGVRDYDPVYELYEYDENYAIDKFYR
;
A
#
# COMPACT_ATOMS: atom_id res chain seq x y z
N MET A 1 -21.16 -4.42 1.15
CA MET A 1 -20.47 -4.58 2.45
C MET A 1 -20.22 -6.05 2.82
N LEU A 2 -21.27 -6.88 2.86
CA LEU A 2 -21.16 -8.31 3.22
C LEU A 2 -20.12 -9.07 2.36
N LEU A 3 -20.06 -8.78 1.05
CA LEU A 3 -19.12 -9.44 0.13
C LEU A 3 -17.65 -9.26 0.55
N TYR A 4 -17.25 -8.07 1.00
CA TYR A 4 -15.88 -7.82 1.48
C TYR A 4 -15.56 -8.65 2.74
N ILE A 5 -16.54 -8.77 3.64
CA ILE A 5 -16.40 -9.58 4.85
C ILE A 5 -16.27 -11.08 4.49
N ILE A 6 -17.05 -11.56 3.53
CA ILE A 6 -16.95 -12.93 3.03
C ILE A 6 -15.56 -13.18 2.43
N VAL A 7 -15.08 -12.28 1.56
CA VAL A 7 -13.74 -12.39 0.96
C VAL A 7 -12.66 -12.42 2.05
N PHE A 8 -12.75 -11.52 3.05
CA PHE A 8 -11.84 -11.51 4.18
C PHE A 8 -11.81 -12.85 4.92
N ILE A 9 -12.98 -13.39 5.28
CA ILE A 9 -13.10 -14.65 6.02
C ILE A 9 -12.56 -15.81 5.18
N VAL A 10 -12.98 -15.94 3.93
CA VAL A 10 -12.58 -17.06 3.05
C VAL A 10 -11.06 -17.08 2.86
N ILE A 11 -10.46 -15.93 2.53
CA ILE A 11 -9.01 -15.83 2.29
C ILE A 11 -8.21 -16.14 3.57
N THR A 12 -8.59 -15.56 4.70
CA THR A 12 -7.86 -15.76 5.95
C THR A 12 -8.03 -17.16 6.49
N TYR A 13 -9.24 -17.71 6.40
CA TYR A 13 -9.55 -19.08 6.85
C TYR A 13 -8.87 -20.16 5.99
N ALA A 14 -8.86 -20.01 4.67
CA ALA A 14 -8.15 -20.91 3.77
C ALA A 14 -6.65 -21.01 4.11
N ASN A 15 -6.00 -19.87 4.36
CA ASN A 15 -4.59 -19.86 4.76
C ASN A 15 -4.37 -20.40 6.18
N TYR A 16 -5.31 -20.17 7.10
CA TYR A 16 -5.27 -20.77 8.43
C TYR A 16 -5.30 -22.31 8.34
N ILE A 17 -6.25 -22.89 7.60
CA ILE A 17 -6.38 -24.33 7.38
C ILE A 17 -5.11 -24.89 6.71
N ALA A 18 -4.60 -24.23 5.66
CA ALA A 18 -3.39 -24.66 4.98
C ALA A 18 -2.17 -24.70 5.92
N THR A 19 -2.09 -23.76 6.87
CA THR A 19 -1.00 -23.71 7.84
C THR A 19 -1.18 -24.73 8.95
N GLU A 20 -2.39 -24.93 9.47
CA GLU A 20 -2.69 -25.90 10.53
C GLU A 20 -2.40 -27.33 10.08
N TYR A 21 -2.80 -27.68 8.85
CA TYR A 21 -2.56 -29.02 8.27
C TYR A 21 -1.25 -29.11 7.47
N ASN A 22 -0.41 -28.07 7.47
CA ASN A 22 0.83 -28.00 6.69
C ASN A 22 0.66 -28.38 5.21
N TYR A 23 -0.46 -27.95 4.60
CA TYR A 23 -0.85 -28.33 3.25
C TYR A 23 -0.60 -27.19 2.26
N ARG A 24 0.36 -27.37 1.35
CA ARG A 24 0.65 -26.49 0.19
C ARG A 24 0.48 -24.98 0.46
N GLN A 25 1.00 -24.50 1.59
CA GLN A 25 0.81 -23.12 2.07
C GLN A 25 1.16 -22.06 1.02
N ASP A 26 2.27 -22.25 0.28
CA ASP A 26 2.69 -21.33 -0.79
C ASP A 26 1.67 -21.25 -1.94
N LEU A 27 1.04 -22.38 -2.28
CA LEU A 27 0.04 -22.45 -3.32
C LEU A 27 -1.25 -21.77 -2.89
N ILE A 28 -1.71 -22.01 -1.66
CA ILE A 28 -2.90 -21.35 -1.09
C ILE A 28 -2.68 -19.84 -0.97
N LEU A 29 -1.49 -19.41 -0.57
CA LEU A 29 -1.13 -17.99 -0.59
C LEU A 29 -1.21 -17.41 -2.01
N ALA A 30 -0.67 -18.10 -3.02
CA ALA A 30 -0.72 -17.67 -4.41
C ALA A 30 -2.16 -17.53 -4.93
N PHE A 31 -3.01 -18.54 -4.65
CA PHE A 31 -4.43 -18.47 -5.01
C PHE A 31 -5.17 -17.35 -4.27
N SER A 32 -4.82 -17.10 -3.00
CA SER A 32 -5.40 -15.99 -2.25
C SER A 32 -5.11 -14.66 -2.92
N PHE A 33 -3.86 -14.41 -3.31
CA PHE A 33 -3.48 -13.18 -4.02
C PHE A 33 -4.09 -13.11 -5.43
N LEU A 34 -4.24 -14.23 -6.12
CA LEU A 34 -4.94 -14.29 -7.41
C LEU A 34 -6.42 -13.91 -7.26
N ILE A 35 -7.13 -14.50 -6.29
CA ILE A 35 -8.54 -14.17 -6.00
C ILE A 35 -8.69 -12.69 -5.64
N LEU A 36 -7.81 -12.16 -4.78
CA LEU A 36 -7.85 -10.74 -4.42
C LEU A 36 -7.57 -9.84 -5.62
N SER A 37 -6.62 -10.20 -6.50
CA SER A 37 -6.34 -9.42 -7.72
C SER A 37 -7.51 -9.42 -8.70
N ILE A 38 -8.20 -10.54 -8.85
CA ILE A 38 -9.43 -10.65 -9.65
C ILE A 38 -10.54 -9.80 -9.02
N PHE A 39 -10.75 -9.94 -7.71
CA PHE A 39 -11.77 -9.19 -6.99
C PHE A 39 -11.58 -7.67 -7.11
N VAL A 40 -10.36 -7.18 -6.93
CA VAL A 40 -10.06 -5.75 -7.06
C VAL A 40 -9.99 -5.32 -8.51
N GLY A 41 -9.37 -6.09 -9.39
CA GLY A 41 -9.14 -5.73 -10.79
C GLY A 41 -10.42 -5.69 -11.62
N PHE A 42 -11.36 -6.60 -11.37
CA PHE A 42 -12.64 -6.65 -12.09
C PHE A 42 -13.66 -5.63 -11.58
N SER A 43 -13.41 -4.96 -10.47
CA SER A 43 -14.36 -3.99 -9.93
C SER A 43 -14.50 -2.77 -10.85
N ASP A 44 -15.75 -2.35 -11.06
CA ASP A 44 -16.11 -1.19 -11.87
C ASP A 44 -15.88 0.10 -11.08
N MET A 45 -14.70 0.69 -11.21
CA MET A 45 -14.29 1.97 -10.60
C MET A 45 -14.56 2.08 -9.09
N VAL A 46 -14.58 0.93 -8.39
CA VAL A 46 -14.76 0.87 -6.93
C VAL A 46 -13.50 1.36 -6.23
N GLY A 47 -13.62 2.17 -5.18
CA GLY A 47 -12.52 2.63 -4.33
C GLY A 47 -12.24 4.14 -4.40
N GLY A 48 -12.94 4.91 -5.21
CA GLY A 48 -12.91 6.38 -5.20
C GLY A 48 -12.29 7.04 -6.43
N TYR A 49 -12.03 8.33 -6.31
CA TYR A 49 -11.72 9.25 -7.41
C TYR A 49 -10.50 8.89 -8.24
N ASP A 50 -9.42 8.48 -7.59
CA ASP A 50 -8.15 8.27 -8.29
C ASP A 50 -8.28 7.23 -9.40
N ARG A 51 -9.20 6.28 -9.27
CA ARG A 51 -9.43 5.25 -10.27
C ARG A 51 -9.99 5.80 -11.58
N TYR A 52 -10.91 6.77 -11.48
CA TYR A 52 -11.44 7.50 -12.65
C TYR A 52 -10.34 8.33 -13.31
N ILE A 53 -9.57 9.07 -12.52
CA ILE A 53 -8.44 9.88 -13.01
C ILE A 53 -7.42 9.00 -13.75
N TYR A 54 -7.09 7.83 -13.22
CA TYR A 54 -6.18 6.91 -13.92
C TYR A 54 -6.77 6.40 -15.23
N GLY A 55 -8.07 6.09 -15.24
CA GLY A 55 -8.79 5.69 -16.46
C GLY A 55 -8.79 6.78 -17.53
N GLU A 56 -9.13 8.00 -17.16
CA GLU A 56 -9.18 9.16 -18.06
C GLU A 56 -7.78 9.48 -18.64
N LEU A 57 -6.75 9.51 -17.81
CA LEU A 57 -5.39 9.72 -18.28
C LEU A 57 -4.90 8.59 -19.21
N PHE A 58 -5.31 7.35 -18.92
CA PHE A 58 -5.00 6.23 -19.79
C PHE A 58 -5.71 6.35 -21.14
N ASP A 59 -6.98 6.75 -21.18
CA ASP A 59 -7.73 6.96 -22.43
C ASP A 59 -7.02 7.98 -23.31
N GLY A 60 -6.55 9.10 -22.77
CA GLY A 60 -5.77 10.08 -23.53
C GLY A 60 -4.48 9.50 -24.12
N VAL A 61 -3.78 8.63 -23.40
CA VAL A 61 -2.60 7.92 -23.92
C VAL A 61 -2.99 6.89 -24.99
N ALA A 62 -4.11 6.18 -24.81
CA ALA A 62 -4.62 5.20 -25.76
C ALA A 62 -5.05 5.86 -27.08
N ASP A 63 -5.69 7.03 -27.01
CA ASP A 63 -6.06 7.80 -28.21
C ASP A 63 -4.81 8.21 -29.02
N ILE A 64 -3.79 8.73 -28.35
CA ILE A 64 -2.50 9.08 -29.01
C ILE A 64 -1.88 7.83 -29.65
N THR A 65 -1.95 6.67 -28.99
CA THR A 65 -1.46 5.40 -29.56
C THR A 65 -2.24 5.02 -30.82
N ASN A 66 -3.55 5.07 -30.78
CA ASN A 66 -4.43 4.69 -31.89
C ASN A 66 -4.28 5.63 -33.09
N PHE A 67 -4.11 6.93 -32.87
CA PHE A 67 -3.92 7.93 -33.92
C PHE A 67 -2.47 8.14 -34.32
N HIS A 68 -1.52 7.34 -33.80
CA HIS A 68 -0.08 7.49 -34.03
C HIS A 68 0.47 8.89 -33.74
N GLY A 69 -0.08 9.55 -32.74
CA GLY A 69 0.31 10.88 -32.32
C GLY A 69 1.61 10.91 -31.52
N ASN A 70 2.01 12.11 -31.09
CA ASN A 70 3.19 12.29 -30.26
C ASN A 70 2.83 12.13 -28.77
N TYR A 71 3.44 11.17 -28.09
CA TYR A 71 3.20 10.95 -26.65
C TYR A 71 3.56 12.15 -25.77
N ASN A 72 4.48 13.03 -26.20
CA ASN A 72 4.80 14.23 -25.44
C ASN A 72 3.59 15.16 -25.25
N ASP A 73 2.57 15.05 -26.09
CA ASP A 73 1.35 15.83 -26.00
C ASP A 73 0.35 15.23 -25.01
N ALA A 74 0.63 14.06 -24.46
CA ALA A 74 -0.26 13.39 -23.50
C ALA A 74 -0.30 14.15 -22.17
N LEU A 75 -1.51 14.41 -21.67
CA LEU A 75 -1.76 15.10 -20.39
C LEU A 75 -1.05 14.42 -19.20
N ILE A 76 -0.84 13.11 -19.27
CA ILE A 76 -0.21 12.32 -18.21
C ILE A 76 1.21 12.81 -17.88
N PHE A 77 1.96 13.36 -18.84
CA PHE A 77 3.29 13.95 -18.59
C PHE A 77 3.22 15.20 -17.73
N ASN A 78 2.16 15.99 -17.88
CA ASN A 78 1.94 17.18 -17.08
C ASN A 78 1.43 16.84 -15.68
N VAL A 79 0.58 15.82 -15.57
CA VAL A 79 0.01 15.37 -14.29
C VAL A 79 1.04 14.61 -13.45
N TYR A 80 1.91 13.79 -14.08
CA TYR A 80 2.91 12.97 -13.39
C TYR A 80 4.34 13.15 -13.96
N PRO A 81 4.89 14.37 -13.97
CA PRO A 81 6.13 14.71 -14.67
C PRO A 81 7.38 13.99 -14.14
N LYS A 82 7.32 13.49 -12.90
CA LYS A 82 8.46 12.80 -12.24
C LYS A 82 8.23 11.30 -12.05
N GLU A 83 7.10 10.76 -12.52
CA GLU A 83 6.72 9.36 -12.34
C GLU A 83 6.75 8.61 -13.68
N MET A 84 7.91 8.71 -14.36
CA MET A 84 8.12 8.17 -15.72
C MET A 84 7.93 6.66 -15.83
N GLY A 85 8.11 5.90 -14.74
CA GLY A 85 7.81 4.47 -14.72
C GLY A 85 6.31 4.21 -14.88
N TYR A 86 5.48 5.02 -14.21
CA TYR A 86 4.03 4.93 -14.36
C TYR A 86 3.57 5.40 -15.76
N VAL A 87 4.10 6.53 -16.25
CA VAL A 87 3.83 7.02 -17.61
C VAL A 87 4.21 5.97 -18.65
N GLY A 88 5.39 5.39 -18.53
CA GLY A 88 5.87 4.33 -19.42
C GLY A 88 4.96 3.08 -19.42
N CYS A 89 4.42 2.69 -18.24
CA CYS A 89 3.44 1.62 -18.15
C CYS A 89 2.15 1.94 -18.91
N ASN A 90 1.64 3.17 -18.82
CA ASN A 90 0.46 3.59 -19.59
C ASN A 90 0.72 3.45 -21.09
N ILE A 91 1.87 3.95 -21.59
CA ILE A 91 2.25 3.84 -23.01
C ILE A 91 2.41 2.36 -23.45
N LEU A 92 3.02 1.52 -22.61
CA LEU A 92 3.20 0.11 -22.94
C LEU A 92 1.87 -0.64 -23.00
N ILE A 93 0.98 -0.39 -22.06
CA ILE A 93 -0.34 -1.06 -21.99
C ILE A 93 -1.26 -0.53 -23.08
N SER A 94 -1.19 0.75 -23.45
CA SER A 94 -2.00 1.32 -24.54
C SER A 94 -1.72 0.67 -25.90
N LYS A 95 -0.55 0.04 -26.10
CA LYS A 95 -0.24 -0.76 -27.29
C LYS A 95 -0.90 -2.15 -27.29
N ILE A 96 -1.45 -2.58 -26.15
CA ILE A 96 -2.10 -3.89 -25.99
C ILE A 96 -3.63 -3.71 -25.99
N THR A 97 -4.12 -2.66 -25.33
CA THR A 97 -5.54 -2.36 -25.19
C THR A 97 -5.76 -0.85 -25.11
N SER A 98 -6.89 -0.38 -25.63
CA SER A 98 -7.34 1.00 -25.44
C SER A 98 -8.38 1.14 -24.31
N ASN A 99 -8.77 0.03 -23.66
CA ASN A 99 -9.83 0.02 -22.66
C ASN A 99 -9.28 0.29 -21.25
N ARG A 100 -9.82 1.31 -20.57
CA ARG A 100 -9.40 1.74 -19.21
C ARG A 100 -9.58 0.66 -18.15
N TYR A 101 -10.61 -0.17 -18.27
CA TYR A 101 -10.88 -1.23 -17.28
C TYR A 101 -9.86 -2.36 -17.39
N ILE A 102 -9.47 -2.73 -18.62
CA ILE A 102 -8.40 -3.72 -18.84
C ILE A 102 -7.06 -3.18 -18.38
N PHE A 103 -6.77 -1.89 -18.61
CA PHE A 103 -5.58 -1.23 -18.06
C PHE A 103 -5.52 -1.35 -16.53
N ILE A 104 -6.60 -0.98 -15.83
CA ILE A 104 -6.67 -1.07 -14.37
C ILE A 104 -6.53 -2.52 -13.87
N LEU A 105 -7.12 -3.48 -14.59
CA LEU A 105 -6.98 -4.90 -14.31
C LEU A 105 -5.51 -5.34 -14.37
N LEU A 106 -4.80 -5.02 -15.45
CA LEU A 106 -3.40 -5.39 -15.64
C LEU A 106 -2.51 -4.77 -14.56
N ILE A 107 -2.70 -3.48 -14.26
CA ILE A 107 -1.99 -2.80 -13.16
C ILE A 107 -2.27 -3.47 -11.82
N THR A 108 -3.51 -3.84 -11.56
CA THR A 108 -3.91 -4.53 -10.32
C THR A 108 -3.22 -5.89 -10.20
N PHE A 109 -3.12 -6.68 -11.27
CA PHE A 109 -2.36 -7.92 -11.26
C PHE A 109 -0.89 -7.71 -10.92
N VAL A 110 -0.25 -6.68 -11.47
CA VAL A 110 1.14 -6.33 -11.14
C VAL A 110 1.28 -5.99 -9.66
N ILE A 111 0.36 -5.19 -9.11
CA ILE A 111 0.35 -4.84 -7.67
C ILE A 111 0.31 -6.12 -6.82
N TYR A 112 -0.67 -6.98 -7.06
CA TYR A 112 -0.86 -8.18 -6.25
C TYR A 112 0.28 -9.18 -6.41
N LEU A 113 0.89 -9.27 -7.58
CA LEU A 113 2.07 -10.09 -7.82
C LEU A 113 3.29 -9.62 -6.99
N LEU A 114 3.54 -8.30 -6.96
CA LEU A 114 4.62 -7.71 -6.15
C LEU A 114 4.41 -7.95 -4.65
N HIS A 115 3.17 -7.78 -4.18
CA HIS A 115 2.81 -8.00 -2.78
C HIS A 115 2.89 -9.50 -2.40
N TYR A 116 2.42 -10.38 -3.26
CA TYR A 116 2.56 -11.83 -3.08
C TYR A 116 4.02 -12.25 -2.90
N PHE A 117 4.90 -11.84 -3.82
CA PHE A 117 6.33 -12.16 -3.71
C PHE A 117 6.97 -11.58 -2.44
N SER A 118 6.52 -10.43 -2.00
CA SER A 118 7.00 -9.81 -0.76
C SER A 118 6.56 -10.62 0.47
N LEU A 119 5.28 -10.96 0.59
CA LEU A 119 4.78 -11.76 1.71
C LEU A 119 5.42 -13.15 1.72
N LYS A 120 5.47 -13.82 0.57
CA LYS A 120 6.12 -15.13 0.43
C LYS A 120 7.58 -15.11 0.89
N LYS A 121 8.29 -14.03 0.59
CA LYS A 121 9.72 -13.88 0.89
C LYS A 121 10.01 -13.58 2.35
N TYR A 122 9.19 -12.77 2.98
CA TYR A 122 9.50 -12.21 4.30
C TYR A 122 8.72 -12.84 5.43
N CYS A 123 7.49 -13.30 5.20
CA CYS A 123 6.63 -13.85 6.23
C CYS A 123 6.84 -15.36 6.39
N ILE A 124 6.68 -15.85 7.63
CA ILE A 124 6.76 -17.26 7.97
C ILE A 124 5.41 -17.83 8.42
N ASN A 125 4.46 -16.97 8.78
CA ASN A 125 3.09 -17.34 9.15
C ASN A 125 2.12 -16.58 8.25
N TYR A 126 1.67 -17.20 7.17
CA TYR A 126 0.83 -16.57 6.16
C TYR A 126 -0.56 -16.16 6.65
N PRO A 127 -1.27 -16.90 7.51
CA PRO A 127 -2.56 -16.45 8.06
C PRO A 127 -2.47 -15.09 8.72
N TYR A 128 -1.50 -14.89 9.62
CA TYR A 128 -1.34 -13.61 10.31
C TYR A 128 -0.79 -12.51 9.40
N ALA A 129 0.05 -12.87 8.43
CA ALA A 129 0.52 -11.92 7.42
C ALA A 129 -0.65 -11.42 6.55
N LEU A 130 -1.55 -12.31 6.14
CA LEU A 130 -2.75 -11.96 5.37
C LEU A 130 -3.77 -11.18 6.18
N LEU A 131 -4.01 -11.54 7.45
CA LEU A 131 -4.87 -10.76 8.35
C LEU A 131 -4.40 -9.30 8.42
N LEU A 132 -3.10 -9.08 8.62
CA LEU A 132 -2.50 -7.75 8.67
C LEU A 132 -2.57 -7.05 7.30
N PHE A 133 -2.28 -7.76 6.20
CA PHE A 133 -2.39 -7.20 4.85
C PHE A 133 -3.82 -6.76 4.55
N MET A 134 -4.80 -7.61 4.84
CA MET A 134 -6.21 -7.30 4.63
C MET A 134 -6.68 -6.12 5.50
N GLY A 135 -6.23 -6.05 6.76
CA GLY A 135 -6.62 -4.97 7.67
C GLY A 135 -5.94 -3.62 7.38
N LEU A 136 -4.71 -3.64 6.86
CA LEU A 136 -3.86 -2.43 6.76
C LEU A 136 -3.65 -1.93 5.32
N MET A 137 -3.83 -2.80 4.29
CA MET A 137 -3.41 -2.49 2.94
C MET A 137 -4.47 -2.77 1.86
N PHE A 138 -5.28 -3.78 2.03
CA PHE A 138 -6.18 -4.32 1.00
C PHE A 138 -7.03 -3.25 0.31
N PHE A 139 -7.74 -2.41 1.07
CA PHE A 139 -8.63 -1.40 0.49
C PHE A 139 -7.89 -0.33 -0.30
N PHE A 140 -6.66 -0.03 0.08
CA PHE A 140 -5.85 0.97 -0.63
C PHE A 140 -5.40 0.49 -2.01
N THR A 141 -5.41 -0.83 -2.27
CA THR A 141 -5.13 -1.38 -3.61
C THR A 141 -6.22 -1.09 -4.63
N PHE A 142 -7.45 -0.72 -4.18
CA PHE A 142 -8.51 -0.29 -5.09
C PHE A 142 -8.21 1.06 -5.73
N THR A 143 -7.55 1.95 -5.03
CA THR A 143 -7.48 3.35 -5.45
C THR A 143 -6.06 3.86 -5.72
N TYR A 144 -5.05 3.52 -4.91
CA TYR A 144 -3.70 4.12 -5.00
C TYR A 144 -2.75 3.33 -5.91
N LEU A 145 -3.15 3.07 -7.17
CA LEU A 145 -2.47 2.15 -8.08
C LEU A 145 -0.96 2.44 -8.20
N ARG A 146 -0.57 3.69 -8.46
CA ARG A 146 0.83 4.10 -8.61
C ARG A 146 1.65 3.85 -7.34
N GLN A 147 1.10 4.28 -6.20
CA GLN A 147 1.77 4.12 -4.91
C GLN A 147 1.90 2.65 -4.53
N MET A 148 0.90 1.82 -4.83
CA MET A 148 0.93 0.38 -4.55
C MET A 148 1.99 -0.37 -5.35
N ILE A 149 2.24 0.02 -6.61
CA ILE A 149 3.38 -0.51 -7.37
C ILE A 149 4.69 -0.09 -6.70
N GLY A 150 4.85 1.19 -6.40
CA GLY A 150 6.04 1.71 -5.72
C GLY A 150 6.31 1.01 -4.38
N VAL A 151 5.27 0.80 -3.57
CA VAL A 151 5.32 0.06 -2.29
C VAL A 151 5.76 -1.38 -2.52
N GLY A 152 5.17 -2.08 -3.48
CA GLY A 152 5.52 -3.48 -3.78
C GLY A 152 6.99 -3.64 -4.22
N ILE A 153 7.49 -2.75 -5.07
CA ILE A 153 8.90 -2.70 -5.47
C ILE A 153 9.80 -2.39 -4.25
N GLY A 154 9.40 -1.41 -3.43
CA GLY A 154 10.10 -1.02 -2.21
C GLY A 154 10.19 -2.17 -1.20
N TRP A 155 9.13 -2.93 -1.03
CA TRP A 155 9.14 -4.12 -0.16
C TRP A 155 10.15 -5.16 -0.63
N LEU A 156 10.19 -5.43 -1.94
CA LEU A 156 11.18 -6.36 -2.50
C LEU A 156 12.62 -5.85 -2.35
N ALA A 157 12.83 -4.54 -2.26
CA ALA A 157 14.14 -3.93 -2.07
C ALA A 157 14.76 -4.22 -0.69
N LEU A 158 13.96 -4.50 0.36
CA LEU A 158 14.43 -4.76 1.72
C LEU A 158 15.50 -5.86 1.80
N GLN A 159 15.45 -6.84 0.87
CA GLN A 159 16.48 -7.88 0.80
C GLN A 159 17.90 -7.33 0.59
N TYR A 160 18.02 -6.23 -0.11
CA TYR A 160 19.34 -5.65 -0.42
C TYR A 160 19.92 -4.89 0.76
N ILE A 161 19.10 -4.51 1.75
CA ILE A 161 19.56 -3.93 3.01
C ILE A 161 20.29 -4.99 3.85
N TYR A 162 19.65 -6.14 4.14
CA TYR A 162 20.31 -7.17 4.95
C TYR A 162 21.44 -7.91 4.21
N LYS A 163 21.44 -7.90 2.87
CA LYS A 163 22.54 -8.38 2.02
C LYS A 163 23.63 -7.34 1.81
N ARG A 164 23.47 -6.11 2.34
CA ARG A 164 24.40 -4.98 2.20
C ARG A 164 24.77 -4.67 0.75
N LYS A 165 23.80 -4.75 -0.19
CA LYS A 165 23.98 -4.49 -1.61
C LYS A 165 23.38 -3.12 -1.97
N LEU A 166 24.09 -2.04 -1.59
CA LEU A 166 23.62 -0.65 -1.76
C LEU A 166 23.16 -0.36 -3.19
N TYR A 167 23.97 -0.67 -4.19
CA TYR A 167 23.67 -0.40 -5.58
C TYR A 167 22.31 -1.01 -6.02
N LYS A 168 22.04 -2.27 -5.65
CA LYS A 168 20.78 -2.93 -5.98
C LYS A 168 19.60 -2.33 -5.21
N PHE A 169 19.84 -1.89 -3.98
CA PHE A 169 18.84 -1.19 -3.20
C PHE A 169 18.47 0.14 -3.84
N LEU A 170 19.47 0.94 -4.24
CA LEU A 170 19.26 2.23 -4.91
C LEU A 170 18.50 2.07 -6.23
N ILE A 171 18.86 1.09 -7.07
CA ILE A 171 18.11 0.82 -8.31
C ILE A 171 16.63 0.53 -8.01
N CYS A 172 16.35 -0.32 -7.01
CA CYS A 172 14.95 -0.62 -6.65
C CYS A 172 14.22 0.61 -6.10
N VAL A 173 14.88 1.46 -5.30
CA VAL A 173 14.27 2.69 -4.80
C VAL A 173 14.02 3.67 -5.94
N LEU A 174 14.96 3.86 -6.87
CA LEU A 174 14.78 4.70 -8.06
C LEU A 174 13.64 4.17 -8.93
N LEU A 175 13.56 2.85 -9.13
CA LEU A 175 12.45 2.25 -9.84
C LEU A 175 11.11 2.47 -9.11
N ALA A 176 11.06 2.29 -7.80
CA ALA A 176 9.86 2.55 -7.01
C ALA A 176 9.45 4.04 -7.09
N THR A 177 10.42 4.97 -7.03
CA THR A 177 10.19 6.41 -7.13
C THR A 177 9.67 6.80 -8.51
N SER A 178 10.08 6.11 -9.59
CA SER A 178 9.54 6.33 -10.93
C SER A 178 8.05 5.97 -11.09
N PHE A 179 7.49 5.18 -10.16
CA PHE A 179 6.05 4.92 -10.07
C PHE A 179 5.35 5.85 -9.07
N HIS A 180 6.01 6.20 -7.97
CA HIS A 180 5.46 7.13 -6.99
C HIS A 180 6.59 7.80 -6.19
N ASN A 181 6.66 9.12 -6.28
CA ASN A 181 7.74 9.94 -5.71
C ASN A 181 8.01 9.67 -4.22
N SER A 182 6.97 9.38 -3.43
CA SER A 182 7.13 9.13 -2.00
C SER A 182 7.96 7.88 -1.65
N ALA A 183 8.31 7.03 -2.62
CA ALA A 183 9.18 5.87 -2.39
C ALA A 183 10.60 6.25 -1.93
N ILE A 184 11.02 7.50 -2.15
CA ILE A 184 12.30 8.05 -1.68
C ILE A 184 12.45 7.92 -0.16
N ILE A 185 11.33 7.85 0.58
CA ILE A 185 11.33 7.66 2.04
C ILE A 185 12.01 6.36 2.50
N LEU A 186 12.23 5.41 1.59
CA LEU A 186 12.97 4.19 1.88
C LEU A 186 14.48 4.41 2.03
N LEU A 187 15.04 5.47 1.46
CA LEU A 187 16.50 5.68 1.44
C LEU A 187 17.16 5.64 2.83
N PRO A 188 16.63 6.31 3.87
CA PRO A 188 17.24 6.29 5.20
C PRO A 188 17.34 4.90 5.79
N LEU A 189 16.45 3.96 5.40
CA LEU A 189 16.42 2.62 5.97
C LEU A 189 17.71 1.81 5.72
N TYR A 190 18.41 2.06 4.60
CA TYR A 190 19.66 1.38 4.30
C TYR A 190 20.77 1.72 5.30
N PHE A 191 20.76 2.94 5.84
CA PHE A 191 21.78 3.46 6.73
C PHE A 191 21.52 3.09 8.19
N ILE A 192 20.34 2.58 8.53
CA ILE A 192 20.06 2.08 9.88
C ILE A 192 20.94 0.86 10.16
N PRO A 193 21.68 0.85 11.29
CA PRO A 193 22.52 -0.28 11.65
C PRO A 193 21.71 -1.59 11.77
N VAL A 194 22.25 -2.68 11.20
CA VAL A 194 21.61 -4.00 11.27
C VAL A 194 21.91 -4.63 12.64
N LYS A 195 21.30 -4.06 13.68
CA LYS A 195 21.37 -4.53 15.07
C LYS A 195 20.04 -4.34 15.77
N LYS A 196 19.76 -5.17 16.78
CA LYS A 196 18.67 -4.91 17.72
C LYS A 196 19.06 -3.77 18.66
N PHE A 197 18.23 -2.75 18.73
CA PHE A 197 18.43 -1.64 19.65
C PHE A 197 17.93 -2.00 21.05
N LYS A 198 18.47 -1.35 22.09
CA LYS A 198 17.93 -1.49 23.45
C LYS A 198 16.52 -0.90 23.51
N VAL A 199 15.59 -1.58 24.20
CA VAL A 199 14.19 -1.15 24.33
C VAL A 199 14.08 0.31 24.81
N LYS A 200 14.90 0.70 25.78
CA LYS A 200 14.95 2.09 26.29
C LYS A 200 15.23 3.11 25.16
N ASN A 201 16.17 2.78 24.27
CA ASN A 201 16.52 3.69 23.17
C ASN A 201 15.40 3.76 22.11
N ILE A 202 14.69 2.64 21.87
CA ILE A 202 13.51 2.62 20.98
C ILE A 202 12.43 3.51 21.54
N VAL A 203 12.05 3.35 22.81
CA VAL A 203 11.01 4.16 23.45
C VAL A 203 11.38 5.65 23.43
N PHE A 204 12.64 5.98 23.78
CA PHE A 204 13.12 7.36 23.73
C PHE A 204 13.06 7.96 22.31
N PHE A 205 13.48 7.20 21.30
CA PHE A 205 13.40 7.63 19.89
C PHE A 205 11.95 7.86 19.45
N MET A 206 11.02 6.96 19.82
CA MET A 206 9.61 7.11 19.51
C MET A 206 8.98 8.34 20.19
N ALA A 207 9.38 8.64 21.43
CA ALA A 207 8.97 9.85 22.12
C ALA A 207 9.45 11.12 21.40
N ILE A 208 10.70 11.11 20.89
CA ILE A 208 11.22 12.20 20.05
C ILE A 208 10.41 12.34 18.77
N CYS A 209 10.12 11.22 18.08
CA CYS A 209 9.30 11.25 16.86
C CYS A 209 7.90 11.87 17.10
N LEU A 210 7.25 11.49 18.20
CA LEU A 210 5.96 12.05 18.59
C LEU A 210 6.08 13.56 18.90
N PHE A 211 7.11 13.96 19.64
CA PHE A 211 7.33 15.38 19.95
C PHE A 211 7.54 16.21 18.68
N ILE A 212 8.38 15.74 17.75
CA ILE A 212 8.58 16.38 16.45
C ILE A 212 7.28 16.41 15.65
N GLY A 213 6.51 15.32 15.65
CA GLY A 213 5.23 15.25 14.97
C GLY A 213 4.22 16.27 15.49
N LEU A 214 4.11 16.40 16.81
CA LEU A 214 3.24 17.37 17.48
C LEU A 214 3.69 18.82 17.31
N SER A 215 4.98 19.07 17.07
CA SER A 215 5.51 20.41 16.81
C SER A 215 5.36 20.89 15.36
N GLY A 216 4.75 20.07 14.47
CA GLY A 216 4.63 20.40 13.04
C GLY A 216 5.92 20.24 12.21
N GLY A 217 6.96 19.61 12.79
CA GLY A 217 8.26 19.41 12.14
C GLY A 217 8.22 18.78 10.74
N PRO A 218 7.40 17.76 10.45
CA PRO A 218 7.29 17.17 9.13
C PRO A 218 6.78 18.14 8.06
N SER A 219 5.88 19.08 8.39
CA SER A 219 5.39 20.09 7.46
C SER A 219 6.54 20.98 6.97
N ALA A 220 7.45 21.36 7.88
CA ALA A 220 8.65 22.12 7.52
C ALA A 220 9.61 21.33 6.60
N ILE A 221 9.75 20.01 6.80
CA ILE A 221 10.55 19.13 5.94
C ILE A 221 9.93 19.03 4.55
N PHE A 222 8.60 18.98 4.43
CA PHE A 222 7.91 18.97 3.15
C PHE A 222 8.05 20.28 2.39
N GLN A 223 8.07 21.43 3.09
CA GLN A 223 8.37 22.73 2.46
C GLN A 223 9.76 22.70 1.83
N ILE A 224 10.78 22.35 2.61
CA ILE A 224 12.16 22.26 2.11
C ILE A 224 12.26 21.28 0.93
N TYR A 225 11.54 20.16 0.98
CA TYR A 225 11.52 19.20 -0.14
C TYR A 225 10.83 19.78 -1.38
N GLY A 226 9.72 20.49 -1.21
CA GLY A 226 9.02 21.20 -2.27
C GLY A 226 9.90 22.23 -2.96
N ASP A 227 10.66 23.01 -2.16
CA ASP A 227 11.60 24.02 -2.64
C ASP A 227 12.74 23.40 -3.46
N VAL A 228 13.31 22.28 -2.98
CA VAL A 228 14.41 21.59 -3.67
C VAL A 228 13.97 20.91 -4.96
N VAL A 229 12.71 20.45 -5.04
CA VAL A 229 12.21 19.60 -6.14
C VAL A 229 11.37 20.40 -7.14
N ASP A 230 11.20 21.71 -6.89
CA ASP A 230 10.40 22.63 -7.73
C ASP A 230 8.95 22.14 -7.95
N MET A 231 8.31 21.72 -6.84
CA MET A 231 6.94 21.21 -6.80
C MET A 231 6.03 22.06 -5.88
N HIS A 232 6.28 23.38 -5.81
CA HIS A 232 5.61 24.31 -4.90
C HIS A 232 4.08 24.18 -4.92
N ALA A 233 3.45 24.20 -6.08
CA ALA A 233 1.99 24.14 -6.20
C ALA A 233 1.36 22.85 -5.62
N ARG A 234 2.07 21.71 -5.65
CA ARG A 234 1.61 20.47 -5.03
C ARG A 234 1.89 20.42 -3.54
N THR A 235 3.07 20.90 -3.12
CA THR A 235 3.47 20.96 -1.71
C THR A 235 2.57 21.91 -0.94
N ASP A 236 2.28 23.07 -1.48
CA ASP A 236 1.41 24.09 -0.86
C ASP A 236 -0.03 23.57 -0.73
N ASN A 237 -0.58 22.96 -1.77
CA ASN A 237 -1.90 22.31 -1.71
C ASN A 237 -1.97 21.15 -0.69
N TYR A 238 -0.90 20.35 -0.58
CA TYR A 238 -0.84 19.30 0.45
C TYR A 238 -0.73 19.88 1.85
N MET A 239 0.02 20.96 2.02
CA MET A 239 0.21 21.62 3.31
C MET A 239 -1.05 22.32 3.83
N GLU A 240 -1.79 23.00 2.96
CA GLU A 240 -3.02 23.70 3.33
C GLU A 240 -4.18 22.75 3.60
N ARG A 241 -4.28 21.65 2.86
CA ARG A 241 -5.39 20.68 2.94
C ARG A 241 -5.11 19.47 3.83
N ASP A 242 -3.85 19.18 4.17
CA ASP A 242 -3.43 17.97 4.88
C ASP A 242 -3.23 18.20 6.38
N ILE A 243 -3.56 19.40 6.90
CA ILE A 243 -3.46 19.68 8.34
C ILE A 243 -4.63 19.07 9.07
N GLY A 244 -4.33 18.16 10.02
CA GLY A 244 -5.33 17.57 10.90
C GLY A 244 -4.72 16.58 11.88
N PHE A 245 -5.23 16.58 13.10
CA PHE A 245 -4.76 15.66 14.14
C PHE A 245 -5.33 14.25 13.95
N LYS A 246 -4.45 13.27 13.78
CA LYS A 246 -4.78 11.84 13.61
C LYS A 246 -4.47 11.05 14.86
N PHE A 247 -5.41 11.03 15.78
CA PHE A 247 -5.30 10.21 17.00
C PHE A 247 -5.10 8.73 16.69
N GLU A 248 -5.68 8.25 15.59
CA GLU A 248 -5.54 6.87 15.14
C GLU A 248 -4.08 6.48 14.89
N TYR A 249 -3.24 7.39 14.38
CA TYR A 249 -1.82 7.11 14.16
C TYR A 249 -1.08 6.86 15.47
N ILE A 250 -1.40 7.61 16.52
CA ILE A 250 -0.82 7.40 17.85
C ILE A 250 -1.25 6.03 18.36
N MET A 251 -2.54 5.72 18.31
CA MET A 251 -3.07 4.45 18.79
C MET A 251 -2.48 3.26 18.04
N GLU A 252 -2.43 3.31 16.71
CA GLU A 252 -1.83 2.26 15.88
C GLU A 252 -0.34 2.08 16.22
N ALA A 253 0.43 3.17 16.29
CA ALA A 253 1.85 3.11 16.64
C ALA A 253 2.08 2.50 18.04
N LEU A 254 1.32 2.92 19.05
CA LEU A 254 1.44 2.42 20.42
C LEU A 254 1.08 0.94 20.53
N ILE A 255 0.02 0.50 19.86
CA ILE A 255 -0.42 -0.90 19.87
C ILE A 255 0.65 -1.79 19.21
N PHE A 256 1.15 -1.39 18.04
CA PHE A 256 2.18 -2.16 17.34
C PHE A 256 3.52 -2.15 18.09
N LEU A 257 3.92 -1.00 18.65
CA LEU A 257 5.10 -0.93 19.51
C LEU A 257 4.96 -1.83 20.74
N TYR A 258 3.82 -1.80 21.41
CA TYR A 258 3.57 -2.69 22.55
C TYR A 258 3.71 -4.16 22.14
N LEU A 259 3.10 -4.58 21.04
CA LEU A 259 3.21 -5.96 20.53
C LEU A 259 4.66 -6.35 20.23
N ILE A 260 5.41 -5.48 19.57
CA ILE A 260 6.81 -5.73 19.20
C ILE A 260 7.67 -5.77 20.46
N LEU A 261 7.58 -4.79 21.35
CA LEU A 261 8.45 -4.66 22.50
C LEU A 261 8.19 -5.73 23.56
N LYS A 262 6.92 -6.08 23.81
CA LYS A 262 6.56 -7.19 24.71
C LYS A 262 7.11 -8.54 24.24
N ASN A 263 7.22 -8.72 22.93
CA ASN A 263 7.67 -9.95 22.31
C ASN A 263 9.08 -9.85 21.70
N TYR A 264 9.83 -8.83 22.11
CA TYR A 264 11.12 -8.47 21.50
C TYR A 264 12.13 -9.62 21.49
N ALA A 265 12.13 -10.43 22.56
CA ALA A 265 13.02 -11.60 22.70
C ALA A 265 12.68 -12.73 21.71
N LEU A 266 11.41 -12.83 21.25
CA LEU A 266 10.98 -13.87 20.31
C LEU A 266 11.41 -13.59 18.87
N ILE A 267 11.78 -12.35 18.56
CA ILE A 267 12.23 -11.98 17.22
C ILE A 267 13.64 -12.52 17.01
N PRO A 268 13.91 -13.33 15.96
CA PRO A 268 15.22 -13.89 15.72
C PRO A 268 16.32 -12.82 15.53
N ASN A 269 17.55 -13.17 15.84
CA ASN A 269 18.69 -12.27 15.71
C ASN A 269 19.41 -12.46 14.35
N THR A 270 18.69 -12.78 13.28
CA THR A 270 19.24 -12.85 11.92
C THR A 270 19.27 -11.46 11.27
N LYS A 271 20.17 -11.24 10.33
CA LYS A 271 20.23 -9.96 9.59
C LYS A 271 18.89 -9.62 8.92
N LYS A 272 18.18 -10.63 8.39
CA LYS A 272 16.85 -10.47 7.77
C LYS A 272 15.84 -9.96 8.80
N ASP A 273 15.71 -10.66 9.94
CA ASP A 273 14.70 -10.35 10.94
C ASP A 273 14.98 -9.01 11.63
N ILE A 274 16.26 -8.65 11.81
CA ILE A 274 16.64 -7.33 12.34
C ILE A 274 16.26 -6.20 11.37
N VAL A 275 16.48 -6.36 10.06
CA VAL A 275 16.07 -5.35 9.08
C VAL A 275 14.56 -5.22 9.06
N LEU A 276 13.81 -6.32 9.08
CA LEU A 276 12.35 -6.30 9.13
C LEU A 276 11.84 -5.65 10.43
N LEU A 277 12.45 -5.94 11.57
CA LEU A 277 12.16 -5.28 12.86
C LEU A 277 12.40 -3.77 12.77
N ASN A 278 13.58 -3.35 12.27
CA ASN A 278 13.91 -1.93 12.15
C ASN A 278 12.94 -1.22 11.16
N THR A 279 12.50 -1.93 10.12
CA THR A 279 11.48 -1.44 9.21
C THR A 279 10.11 -1.30 9.92
N ALA A 280 9.74 -2.26 10.78
CA ALA A 280 8.52 -2.18 11.59
C ALA A 280 8.56 -1.00 12.57
N LEU A 281 9.71 -0.78 13.22
CA LEU A 281 9.90 0.39 14.08
C LEU A 281 9.84 1.69 13.28
N GLY A 282 10.39 1.70 12.05
CA GLY A 282 10.28 2.81 11.12
C GLY A 282 8.82 3.14 10.74
N PHE A 283 7.96 2.12 10.56
CA PHE A 283 6.53 2.32 10.36
C PHE A 283 5.91 3.08 11.53
N CYS A 284 6.14 2.62 12.77
CA CYS A 284 5.63 3.30 13.97
C CYS A 284 6.17 4.74 14.08
N ALA A 285 7.46 4.95 13.77
CA ALA A 285 8.06 6.28 13.80
C ALA A 285 7.40 7.23 12.80
N ILE A 286 7.09 6.77 11.59
CA ILE A 286 6.39 7.58 10.56
C ILE A 286 4.99 7.96 11.06
N LEU A 287 4.22 7.05 11.63
CA LEU A 287 2.90 7.38 12.17
C LEU A 287 2.98 8.47 13.24
N LEU A 288 3.98 8.39 14.13
CA LEU A 288 4.18 9.39 15.19
C LEU A 288 4.68 10.74 14.64
N LEU A 289 5.57 10.72 13.65
CA LEU A 289 6.06 11.93 13.00
C LEU A 289 4.95 12.68 12.25
N PHE A 290 4.05 11.95 11.61
CA PHE A 290 3.01 12.54 10.76
C PHE A 290 1.63 12.62 11.45
N VAL A 291 1.60 12.74 12.75
CA VAL A 291 0.37 12.80 13.55
C VAL A 291 -0.52 14.03 13.23
N LEU A 292 0.05 15.10 12.73
CA LEU A 292 -0.67 16.31 12.29
C LEU A 292 -0.97 16.33 10.78
N SER A 293 -0.71 15.24 10.05
CA SER A 293 -1.00 15.13 8.62
C SER A 293 -2.11 14.12 8.37
N LEU A 294 -3.14 14.51 7.60
CA LEU A 294 -4.26 13.62 7.27
C LEU A 294 -3.84 12.42 6.42
N ASN A 295 -2.85 12.62 5.55
CA ASN A 295 -2.38 11.62 4.59
C ASN A 295 -0.96 11.09 4.86
N GLY A 296 -0.25 11.65 5.85
CA GLY A 296 1.14 11.30 6.15
C GLY A 296 1.36 9.83 6.49
N GLY A 297 0.35 9.15 7.05
CA GLY A 297 0.39 7.71 7.30
C GLY A 297 0.63 6.87 6.04
N ARG A 298 0.28 7.38 4.84
CA ARG A 298 0.54 6.70 3.56
C ARG A 298 2.04 6.49 3.29
N LEU A 299 2.89 7.33 3.85
CA LEU A 299 4.35 7.17 3.78
C LEU A 299 4.80 5.92 4.54
N GLY A 300 4.09 5.54 5.60
CA GLY A 300 4.32 4.32 6.36
C GLY A 300 4.10 3.03 5.55
N TRP A 301 3.32 3.05 4.47
CA TRP A 301 3.06 1.86 3.66
C TRP A 301 4.33 1.23 3.09
N PHE A 302 5.34 2.03 2.78
CA PHE A 302 6.65 1.54 2.35
C PHE A 302 7.38 0.73 3.43
N TYR A 303 7.07 0.96 4.71
CA TYR A 303 7.63 0.30 5.88
C TYR A 303 6.74 -0.83 6.41
N LEU A 304 5.50 -0.93 5.94
CA LEU A 304 4.48 -1.84 6.46
C LEU A 304 4.88 -3.32 6.32
N MET A 305 5.68 -3.68 5.29
CA MET A 305 6.19 -5.05 5.15
C MET A 305 7.01 -5.49 6.35
N GLY A 306 7.80 -4.59 6.94
CA GLY A 306 8.53 -4.87 8.18
C GLY A 306 7.60 -5.22 9.34
N LEU A 307 6.51 -4.45 9.50
CA LEU A 307 5.50 -4.71 10.53
C LEU A 307 4.81 -6.06 10.31
N ILE A 308 4.31 -6.31 9.10
CA ILE A 308 3.62 -7.57 8.73
C ILE A 308 4.54 -8.77 9.01
N ALA A 309 5.79 -8.73 8.54
CA ALA A 309 6.74 -9.83 8.71
C ALA A 309 7.12 -10.02 10.18
N THR A 310 7.38 -8.96 10.92
CA THR A 310 7.75 -9.03 12.34
C THR A 310 6.62 -9.59 13.19
N LEU A 311 5.38 -9.13 13.00
CA LEU A 311 4.21 -9.64 13.73
C LEU A 311 3.86 -11.08 13.30
N SER A 312 4.00 -11.42 12.02
CA SER A 312 3.89 -12.80 11.54
C SER A 312 4.90 -13.72 12.23
N THR A 313 6.12 -13.26 12.44
CA THR A 313 7.17 -14.00 13.17
C THR A 313 6.81 -14.17 14.66
N ILE A 314 6.34 -13.12 15.31
CA ILE A 314 5.87 -13.18 16.71
C ILE A 314 4.72 -14.17 16.87
N CYS A 315 3.85 -14.27 15.88
CA CYS A 315 2.69 -15.17 15.88
C CYS A 315 3.00 -16.62 15.47
N ASN A 316 4.24 -16.96 15.11
CA ASN A 316 4.59 -18.29 14.57
C ASN A 316 4.75 -19.39 15.62
N GLY A 317 4.69 -19.19 16.88
CA GLY A 317 4.84 -20.23 17.90
C GLY A 317 3.53 -20.94 18.27
N VAL A 318 3.52 -22.27 18.34
CA VAL A 318 2.28 -23.07 18.54
C VAL A 318 1.57 -22.80 19.88
N ARG A 319 2.28 -22.45 20.96
CA ARG A 319 1.62 -22.28 22.29
C ARG A 319 2.06 -21.04 23.07
N LYS A 320 3.20 -20.43 22.78
CA LYS A 320 3.84 -19.45 23.67
C LYS A 320 3.24 -18.03 23.64
N ASN A 321 2.36 -17.67 22.71
CA ASN A 321 1.89 -16.31 22.61
C ASN A 321 0.45 -16.14 22.15
N LYS A 322 -0.50 -16.82 22.85
CA LYS A 322 -1.94 -16.69 22.57
C LYS A 322 -2.40 -15.23 22.60
N PHE A 323 -1.85 -14.43 23.53
CA PHE A 323 -2.22 -13.04 23.66
C PHE A 323 -1.86 -12.23 22.39
N ALA A 324 -0.62 -12.34 21.89
CA ALA A 324 -0.21 -11.63 20.68
C ALA A 324 -1.02 -12.09 19.45
N LYS A 325 -1.27 -13.39 19.31
CA LYS A 325 -2.09 -13.95 18.24
C LYS A 325 -3.50 -13.37 18.25
N ASN A 326 -4.16 -13.41 19.40
CA ASN A 326 -5.51 -12.88 19.56
C ASN A 326 -5.54 -11.37 19.31
N LEU A 327 -4.57 -10.63 19.83
CA LEU A 327 -4.51 -9.18 19.66
C LEU A 327 -4.27 -8.80 18.19
N VAL A 328 -3.34 -9.46 17.48
CA VAL A 328 -3.13 -9.24 16.05
C VAL A 328 -4.39 -9.54 15.25
N MET A 329 -5.09 -10.65 15.55
CA MET A 329 -6.35 -10.99 14.90
C MET A 329 -7.40 -9.92 15.14
N VAL A 330 -7.64 -9.54 16.39
CA VAL A 330 -8.65 -8.53 16.75
C VAL A 330 -8.35 -7.19 16.10
N ILE A 331 -7.09 -6.72 16.15
CA ILE A 331 -6.69 -5.44 15.53
C ILE A 331 -6.90 -5.50 14.02
N SER A 332 -6.49 -6.59 13.36
CA SER A 332 -6.66 -6.71 11.91
C SER A 332 -8.14 -6.68 11.50
N VAL A 333 -9.02 -7.35 12.27
CA VAL A 333 -10.46 -7.30 12.05
C VAL A 333 -11.02 -5.90 12.28
N ILE A 334 -10.63 -5.23 13.37
CA ILE A 334 -11.09 -3.86 13.68
C ILE A 334 -10.67 -2.89 12.56
N LEU A 335 -9.42 -2.96 12.12
CA LEU A 335 -8.91 -2.10 11.05
C LEU A 335 -9.62 -2.36 9.72
N PHE A 336 -9.85 -3.63 9.38
CA PHE A 336 -10.60 -4.01 8.18
C PHE A 336 -12.03 -3.47 8.23
N VAL A 337 -12.74 -3.73 9.31
CA VAL A 337 -14.14 -3.30 9.49
C VAL A 337 -14.23 -1.77 9.51
N ARG A 338 -13.29 -1.08 10.18
CA ARG A 338 -13.22 0.38 10.17
C ARG A 338 -13.21 0.95 8.76
N ILE A 339 -12.34 0.43 7.87
CA ILE A 339 -12.25 0.94 6.50
C ILE A 339 -13.50 0.60 5.71
N VAL A 340 -14.07 -0.60 5.88
CA VAL A 340 -15.34 -0.98 5.26
C VAL A 340 -16.46 0.03 5.56
N PHE A 341 -16.52 0.52 6.80
CA PHE A 341 -17.50 1.54 7.17
C PHE A 341 -17.13 2.95 6.70
N GLN A 342 -15.87 3.36 6.87
CA GLN A 342 -15.42 4.70 6.46
C GLN A 342 -15.52 4.94 4.96
N TRP A 343 -15.26 3.89 4.15
CA TRP A 343 -15.29 3.95 2.69
C TRP A 343 -16.56 3.36 2.10
N SER A 344 -17.61 3.19 2.91
CA SER A 344 -18.85 2.53 2.49
C SER A 344 -19.43 3.07 1.19
N PHE A 345 -19.44 4.40 1.02
CA PHE A 345 -19.96 5.05 -0.19
C PHE A 345 -19.07 4.80 -1.43
N MET A 346 -17.76 4.59 -1.27
CA MET A 346 -16.84 4.26 -2.37
C MET A 346 -16.77 2.77 -2.68
N LEU A 347 -17.16 1.92 -1.73
CA LEU A 347 -17.07 0.47 -1.84
C LEU A 347 -18.41 -0.21 -2.17
N SER A 348 -19.53 0.50 -2.08
CA SER A 348 -20.88 -0.05 -2.28
C SER A 348 -21.68 0.80 -3.25
N PRO A 349 -22.46 0.14 -4.14
CA PRO A 349 -22.51 -1.29 -4.39
C PRO A 349 -21.27 -1.81 -5.13
N TYR A 350 -20.82 -3.02 -4.81
CA TYR A 350 -19.77 -3.67 -5.59
C TYR A 350 -20.35 -4.12 -6.95
N LYS A 351 -19.70 -3.70 -8.03
CA LYS A 351 -20.06 -4.03 -9.40
C LYS A 351 -18.80 -4.33 -10.20
N THR A 352 -18.90 -5.19 -11.17
CA THR A 352 -17.80 -5.49 -12.11
C THR A 352 -18.03 -4.81 -13.44
N PHE A 353 -16.97 -4.55 -14.19
CA PHE A 353 -17.06 -3.96 -15.52
C PHE A 353 -17.57 -4.91 -16.60
N PHE A 354 -17.96 -6.14 -16.24
CA PHE A 354 -18.69 -7.05 -17.14
C PHE A 354 -20.18 -6.70 -17.27
N THR A 355 -20.69 -5.80 -16.44
CA THR A 355 -22.07 -5.34 -16.48
C THR A 355 -22.11 -3.86 -16.83
N ASN A 356 -22.91 -3.50 -17.87
CA ASN A 356 -23.07 -2.12 -18.27
C ASN A 356 -23.97 -1.33 -17.29
N GLY A 357 -24.02 -0.02 -17.49
CA GLY A 357 -24.80 0.91 -16.68
C GLY A 357 -24.05 1.50 -15.50
N VAL A 358 -24.68 2.44 -14.84
CA VAL A 358 -24.19 3.17 -13.67
C VAL A 358 -24.56 2.42 -12.41
N ARG A 359 -23.77 2.59 -11.35
CA ARG A 359 -24.14 2.13 -10.01
C ARG A 359 -25.14 3.11 -9.41
N ASP A 360 -26.29 2.61 -8.93
CA ASP A 360 -27.25 3.45 -8.23
C ASP A 360 -26.59 4.12 -7.01
N TYR A 361 -26.86 5.41 -6.84
CA TYR A 361 -26.34 6.22 -5.75
C TYR A 361 -24.79 6.27 -5.68
N ASP A 362 -24.11 6.27 -6.82
CA ASP A 362 -22.66 6.42 -6.89
C ASP A 362 -22.24 7.90 -7.09
N PRO A 363 -21.95 8.64 -6.01
CA PRO A 363 -21.60 10.05 -6.11
C PRO A 363 -20.24 10.29 -6.80
N VAL A 364 -19.40 9.26 -6.85
CA VAL A 364 -18.10 9.32 -7.52
C VAL A 364 -18.30 9.24 -9.02
N TYR A 365 -19.21 8.39 -9.48
CA TYR A 365 -19.55 8.27 -10.90
C TYR A 365 -20.12 9.59 -11.45
N GLU A 366 -21.10 10.17 -10.79
CA GLU A 366 -21.74 11.43 -11.21
C GLU A 366 -20.75 12.59 -11.38
N LEU A 367 -19.67 12.57 -10.60
CA LEU A 367 -18.67 13.64 -10.59
C LEU A 367 -17.48 13.35 -11.52
N TYR A 368 -17.10 12.11 -11.74
CA TYR A 368 -15.83 11.73 -12.37
C TYR A 368 -15.93 10.80 -13.58
N GLU A 369 -17.11 10.29 -13.93
CA GLU A 369 -17.30 9.57 -15.19
C GLU A 369 -17.69 10.58 -16.27
N TYR A 370 -16.73 10.96 -17.10
CA TYR A 370 -16.91 11.99 -18.13
C TYR A 370 -17.35 11.40 -19.48
N ASP A 371 -17.21 10.10 -19.69
CA ASP A 371 -17.56 9.43 -20.93
C ASP A 371 -18.79 8.53 -20.71
N GLU A 372 -19.97 9.05 -21.07
CA GLU A 372 -21.25 8.34 -20.96
C GLU A 372 -21.27 7.02 -21.76
N ASN A 373 -20.44 6.88 -22.80
CA ASN A 373 -20.36 5.64 -23.58
C ASN A 373 -19.90 4.45 -22.73
N TYR A 374 -19.04 4.68 -21.72
CA TYR A 374 -18.68 3.62 -20.79
C TYR A 374 -19.83 3.18 -19.86
N ALA A 375 -20.85 4.00 -19.64
CA ALA A 375 -22.06 3.58 -18.94
C ALA A 375 -22.90 2.61 -19.80
N ILE A 376 -22.93 2.83 -21.11
CA ILE A 376 -23.67 1.99 -22.08
C ILE A 376 -22.89 0.69 -22.33
N ASP A 377 -21.58 0.80 -22.58
CA ASP A 377 -20.70 -0.34 -22.88
C ASP A 377 -19.32 -0.15 -22.20
N LYS A 378 -19.03 -0.98 -21.23
CA LYS A 378 -17.75 -0.95 -20.52
C LYS A 378 -16.55 -1.36 -21.40
N PHE A 379 -16.81 -1.93 -22.56
CA PHE A 379 -15.81 -2.30 -23.58
C PHE A 379 -15.84 -1.35 -24.79
N TYR A 380 -16.40 -0.16 -24.62
CA TYR A 380 -16.55 0.86 -25.64
C TYR A 380 -15.28 1.13 -26.47
N ARG A 381 -14.10 1.01 -25.90
CA ARG A 381 -12.81 1.19 -26.58
C ARG A 381 -12.07 -0.12 -26.80
#